data_ed2aa7a59927310d68d6d58e078526da
#
_entry.id   ed2aa7a59927310d68d6d58e078526da
#
_cell.length_a   1.000
_cell.length_b   1.000
_cell.length_c   1.000
_cell.angle_alpha   90.00
_cell.angle_beta   90.00
_cell.angle_gamma   90.00
#
_symmetry.space_group_name_H-M   'P 1'
#
loop_
_entity.id
_entity.type
_entity.pdbx_description
1 polymer ?
#
loop_
_entity_poly.entity_id
_entity_poly.type
_entity_poly.pdbx_seq_one_letter_code
_entity_poly.pdbx_strand_id
1 'polypeptide(L)'
;MNYRNIISLIISLGLCCFASCSHDANISAYSVAITIQSAAPDSVRLLVFEPDYHNLRVINAGVMKNGKILLNGQIGENYIAFLDYGAKEMIPFILEKCNTEITIGKEKVTIWGGVENHSYFAECNKIYRLEKQMKAIEASYARQLADSTLNAKSEKALLAKYRVTYQSLQKTITQNICQGGNRGILLKEKFINRLDSIHLRKLPPTP
;
A
#
# COMPACT_ATOMS: atom_id res chain seq x y z
N MET A 1 2.46 68.62 -6.40
CA MET A 1 2.06 67.18 -6.51
C MET A 1 0.55 67.15 -6.55
N ASN A 2 -0.07 66.71 -7.66
CA ASN A 2 -1.52 66.89 -7.90
C ASN A 2 -2.31 65.81 -7.12
N TYR A 3 -3.29 66.22 -6.34
CA TYR A 3 -4.18 65.40 -5.54
C TYR A 3 -4.83 64.24 -6.35
N ARG A 4 -5.08 64.43 -7.62
CA ARG A 4 -5.61 63.42 -8.53
C ARG A 4 -4.70 62.20 -8.68
N ASN A 5 -3.38 62.35 -8.60
CA ASN A 5 -2.41 61.27 -8.72
C ASN A 5 -2.32 60.43 -7.44
N ILE A 6 -2.59 61.02 -6.28
CA ILE A 6 -2.59 60.34 -4.98
C ILE A 6 -3.84 59.45 -4.84
N ILE A 7 -5.00 59.96 -5.30
CA ILE A 7 -6.26 59.18 -5.28
C ILE A 7 -6.17 58.00 -6.24
N SER A 8 -5.57 58.15 -7.41
CA SER A 8 -5.38 57.04 -8.36
C SER A 8 -4.44 55.98 -7.84
N LEU A 9 -3.40 56.37 -7.08
CA LEU A 9 -2.46 55.41 -6.47
C LEU A 9 -3.11 54.59 -5.33
N ILE A 10 -3.96 55.24 -4.52
CA ILE A 10 -4.68 54.58 -3.43
C ILE A 10 -5.73 53.61 -3.96
N ILE A 11 -6.42 53.96 -5.05
CA ILE A 11 -7.42 53.06 -5.67
C ILE A 11 -6.72 51.85 -6.31
N SER A 12 -5.55 52.02 -6.94
CA SER A 12 -4.80 50.92 -7.52
C SER A 12 -4.18 49.98 -6.46
N LEU A 13 -3.77 50.50 -5.31
CA LEU A 13 -3.26 49.68 -4.19
C LEU A 13 -4.41 48.94 -3.47
N GLY A 14 -5.59 49.54 -3.40
CA GLY A 14 -6.78 48.91 -2.79
C GLY A 14 -7.35 47.74 -3.62
N LEU A 15 -7.25 47.80 -4.96
CA LEU A 15 -7.70 46.70 -5.79
C LEU A 15 -6.78 45.45 -5.76
N CYS A 16 -5.50 45.61 -5.45
CA CYS A 16 -4.59 44.49 -5.31
C CYS A 16 -4.80 43.67 -4.03
N CYS A 17 -5.48 44.21 -3.03
CA CYS A 17 -5.73 43.51 -1.76
C CYS A 17 -6.97 42.60 -1.76
N PHE A 18 -7.82 42.71 -2.77
CA PHE A 18 -9.00 41.82 -2.89
C PHE A 18 -8.78 40.60 -3.79
N ALA A 19 -7.61 40.45 -4.40
CA ALA A 19 -7.19 39.23 -5.11
C ALA A 19 -6.50 38.27 -4.18
N SER A 20 -6.90 38.20 -2.91
CA SER A 20 -6.27 37.33 -1.94
C SER A 20 -7.29 36.43 -1.31
N CYS A 21 -7.03 35.16 -1.56
CA CYS A 21 -7.48 34.02 -0.77
C CYS A 21 -8.97 33.72 -0.86
N SER A 22 -9.41 33.21 -2.01
CA SER A 22 -10.16 31.97 -1.94
C SER A 22 -9.20 30.95 -1.33
N HIS A 23 -9.26 30.80 -0.02
CA HIS A 23 -8.78 29.61 0.65
C HIS A 23 -9.73 28.51 0.22
N ASP A 24 -9.62 28.10 -1.04
CA ASP A 24 -10.17 26.85 -1.52
C ASP A 24 -9.54 25.82 -0.60
N ALA A 25 -10.35 25.39 0.37
CA ALA A 25 -10.05 24.22 1.17
C ALA A 25 -9.53 23.19 0.19
N ASN A 26 -8.29 22.77 0.33
CA ASN A 26 -7.49 21.96 -0.57
C ASN A 26 -8.27 20.68 -0.96
N ILE A 27 -9.25 20.84 -1.85
CA ILE A 27 -9.98 19.74 -2.47
C ILE A 27 -8.99 19.15 -3.44
N SER A 28 -8.23 18.20 -2.96
CA SER A 28 -7.19 17.61 -3.76
C SER A 28 -7.79 16.49 -4.58
N ALA A 29 -7.66 16.62 -5.89
CA ALA A 29 -8.10 15.64 -6.85
C ALA A 29 -7.24 14.37 -6.74
N TYR A 30 -7.86 13.21 -6.88
CA TYR A 30 -7.19 11.96 -7.19
C TYR A 30 -7.49 11.55 -8.63
N SER A 31 -6.58 10.76 -9.19
CA SER A 31 -6.76 10.11 -10.48
C SER A 31 -6.25 8.67 -10.37
N VAL A 32 -7.10 7.68 -10.67
CA VAL A 32 -6.73 6.26 -10.67
C VAL A 32 -6.87 5.71 -12.08
N ALA A 33 -5.75 5.48 -12.74
CA ALA A 33 -5.66 4.84 -14.03
C ALA A 33 -5.56 3.33 -13.85
N ILE A 34 -6.50 2.56 -14.37
CA ILE A 34 -6.55 1.12 -14.21
C ILE A 34 -6.37 0.47 -15.58
N THR A 35 -5.46 -0.50 -15.66
CA THR A 35 -5.22 -1.32 -16.85
C THR A 35 -5.30 -2.80 -16.47
N ILE A 36 -6.16 -3.56 -17.16
CA ILE A 36 -6.33 -5.01 -16.97
C ILE A 36 -5.88 -5.71 -18.25
N GLN A 37 -4.83 -6.54 -18.14
CA GLN A 37 -4.17 -7.22 -19.27
C GLN A 37 -4.81 -8.56 -19.66
N SER A 38 -5.71 -9.10 -18.83
CA SER A 38 -6.48 -10.33 -19.09
C SER A 38 -7.91 -9.98 -19.52
N ALA A 39 -8.81 -10.98 -19.55
CA ALA A 39 -10.23 -10.71 -19.78
C ALA A 39 -10.73 -9.63 -18.80
N ALA A 40 -10.90 -8.42 -19.33
CA ALA A 40 -11.30 -7.29 -18.50
C ALA A 40 -12.79 -7.41 -18.19
N PRO A 41 -13.24 -7.06 -16.98
CA PRO A 41 -14.65 -6.94 -16.65
C PRO A 41 -15.27 -5.76 -17.41
N ASP A 42 -16.58 -5.75 -17.51
CA ASP A 42 -17.29 -4.64 -18.14
C ASP A 42 -17.16 -3.34 -17.32
N SER A 43 -17.02 -3.45 -16.02
CA SER A 43 -16.96 -2.31 -15.12
C SER A 43 -16.05 -2.57 -13.91
N VAL A 44 -15.61 -1.48 -13.29
CA VAL A 44 -14.86 -1.48 -12.02
C VAL A 44 -15.50 -0.52 -11.05
N ARG A 45 -15.31 -0.79 -9.75
CA ARG A 45 -15.77 0.06 -8.66
C ARG A 45 -14.60 0.37 -7.72
N LEU A 46 -14.55 1.62 -7.27
CA LEU A 46 -13.63 2.08 -6.24
C LEU A 46 -14.40 2.26 -4.94
N LEU A 47 -14.01 1.53 -3.92
CA LEU A 47 -14.67 1.53 -2.62
C LEU A 47 -13.71 2.04 -1.55
N VAL A 48 -14.27 2.65 -0.51
CA VAL A 48 -13.55 3.03 0.73
C VAL A 48 -14.37 2.61 1.92
N PHE A 49 -13.73 2.45 3.07
CA PHE A 49 -14.46 2.26 4.32
C PHE A 49 -15.29 3.51 4.65
N GLU A 50 -16.49 3.29 5.14
CA GLU A 50 -17.25 4.33 5.85
C GLU A 50 -16.53 4.74 7.14
N PRO A 51 -16.85 5.89 7.73
CA PRO A 51 -16.19 6.36 8.96
C PRO A 51 -16.25 5.38 10.14
N ASP A 52 -17.23 4.48 10.17
CA ASP A 52 -17.38 3.42 11.17
C ASP A 52 -16.48 2.19 10.94
N TYR A 53 -15.78 2.11 9.81
CA TYR A 53 -14.92 1.00 9.37
C TYR A 53 -15.63 -0.36 9.25
N HIS A 54 -16.96 -0.40 9.27
CA HIS A 54 -17.73 -1.64 9.14
C HIS A 54 -18.23 -1.89 7.72
N ASN A 55 -18.52 -0.83 7.00
CA ASN A 55 -19.09 -0.89 5.65
C ASN A 55 -18.17 -0.29 4.59
N LEU A 56 -18.29 -0.82 3.38
CA LEU A 56 -17.61 -0.27 2.21
C LEU A 56 -18.61 0.56 1.40
N ARG A 57 -18.22 1.77 1.06
CA ARG A 57 -18.97 2.69 0.21
C ARG A 57 -18.30 2.85 -1.14
N VAL A 58 -19.06 2.72 -2.22
CA VAL A 58 -18.58 3.04 -3.57
C VAL A 58 -18.44 4.55 -3.68
N ILE A 59 -17.25 5.02 -4.00
CA ILE A 59 -16.96 6.44 -4.22
C ILE A 59 -16.80 6.78 -5.70
N ASN A 60 -16.49 5.78 -6.52
CA ASN A 60 -16.39 5.95 -7.96
C ASN A 60 -16.62 4.60 -8.66
N ALA A 61 -17.12 4.66 -9.90
CA ALA A 61 -17.30 3.48 -10.74
C ALA A 61 -17.26 3.87 -12.21
N GLY A 62 -16.97 2.91 -13.07
CA GLY A 62 -17.00 3.18 -14.49
C GLY A 62 -16.86 1.92 -15.34
N VAL A 63 -17.17 2.09 -16.62
CA VAL A 63 -17.12 1.03 -17.64
C VAL A 63 -15.74 1.01 -18.29
N MET A 64 -15.17 -0.18 -18.36
CA MET A 64 -13.86 -0.40 -18.98
C MET A 64 -13.96 -0.25 -20.51
N LYS A 65 -12.95 0.38 -21.11
CA LYS A 65 -12.80 0.46 -22.57
C LYS A 65 -11.45 -0.13 -22.96
N ASN A 66 -11.46 -1.22 -23.72
CA ASN A 66 -10.22 -1.91 -24.14
C ASN A 66 -9.30 -2.25 -22.96
N GLY A 67 -9.87 -2.72 -21.84
CA GLY A 67 -9.12 -3.07 -20.65
C GLY A 67 -8.54 -1.91 -19.87
N LYS A 68 -9.02 -0.67 -20.13
CA LYS A 68 -8.53 0.55 -19.44
C LYS A 68 -9.67 1.42 -18.95
N ILE A 69 -9.45 2.11 -17.85
CA ILE A 69 -10.33 3.14 -17.32
C ILE A 69 -9.53 4.16 -16.50
N LEU A 70 -10.03 5.38 -16.45
CA LEU A 70 -9.55 6.45 -15.59
C LEU A 70 -10.69 6.89 -14.66
N LEU A 71 -10.48 6.77 -13.36
CA LEU A 71 -11.41 7.21 -12.32
C LEU A 71 -10.84 8.47 -11.66
N ASN A 72 -11.57 9.58 -11.77
CA ASN A 72 -11.18 10.86 -11.18
C ASN A 72 -12.18 11.26 -10.11
N GLY A 73 -11.72 11.91 -9.06
CA GLY A 73 -12.59 12.43 -8.01
C GLY A 73 -11.84 13.33 -7.04
N GLN A 74 -12.50 13.63 -5.93
CA GLN A 74 -11.97 14.50 -4.89
C GLN A 74 -12.07 13.79 -3.54
N ILE A 75 -11.03 13.93 -2.72
CA ILE A 75 -10.97 13.38 -1.38
C ILE A 75 -10.45 14.44 -0.40
N GLY A 76 -10.99 14.45 0.83
CA GLY A 76 -10.53 15.32 1.91
C GLY A 76 -9.23 14.85 2.53
N GLU A 77 -9.06 13.54 2.63
CA GLU A 77 -7.92 12.86 3.25
C GLU A 77 -7.56 11.58 2.48
N ASN A 78 -6.47 10.93 2.86
CA ASN A 78 -6.09 9.64 2.29
C ASN A 78 -6.96 8.53 2.88
N TYR A 79 -7.43 7.60 2.04
CA TYR A 79 -8.28 6.49 2.44
C TYR A 79 -7.65 5.13 2.12
N ILE A 80 -7.98 4.13 2.93
CA ILE A 80 -7.85 2.74 2.49
C ILE A 80 -8.95 2.50 1.47
N ALA A 81 -8.55 2.20 0.24
CA ALA A 81 -9.44 1.95 -0.87
C ALA A 81 -9.31 0.52 -1.38
N PHE A 82 -10.39 0.05 -1.99
CA PHE A 82 -10.48 -1.28 -2.60
C PHE A 82 -10.94 -1.14 -4.04
N LEU A 83 -10.18 -1.72 -4.94
CA LEU A 83 -10.59 -1.84 -6.34
C LEU A 83 -11.31 -3.18 -6.52
N ASP A 84 -12.61 -3.10 -6.78
CA ASP A 84 -13.43 -4.23 -7.20
C ASP A 84 -13.50 -4.24 -8.73
N TYR A 85 -13.03 -5.32 -9.32
CA TYR A 85 -13.01 -5.54 -10.76
C TYR A 85 -13.65 -6.87 -11.15
N GLY A 86 -14.58 -7.36 -10.30
CA GLY A 86 -15.32 -8.61 -10.53
C GLY A 86 -14.54 -9.89 -10.20
N ALA A 87 -13.34 -9.79 -9.63
CA ALA A 87 -12.60 -10.94 -9.12
C ALA A 87 -13.10 -11.35 -7.72
N LYS A 88 -12.70 -12.55 -7.27
CA LYS A 88 -13.05 -13.04 -5.93
C LYS A 88 -12.53 -12.13 -4.82
N GLU A 89 -11.37 -11.52 -5.02
CA GLU A 89 -10.73 -10.65 -4.04
C GLU A 89 -10.55 -9.26 -4.62
N MET A 90 -10.90 -8.25 -3.83
CA MET A 90 -10.63 -6.85 -4.16
C MET A 90 -9.15 -6.52 -3.94
N ILE A 91 -8.65 -5.54 -4.68
CA ILE A 91 -7.26 -5.08 -4.54
C ILE A 91 -7.22 -3.90 -3.56
N PRO A 92 -6.61 -4.07 -2.36
CA PRO A 92 -6.44 -2.99 -1.41
C PRO A 92 -5.28 -2.08 -1.79
N PHE A 93 -5.45 -0.78 -1.62
CA PHE A 93 -4.41 0.23 -1.79
C PHE A 93 -4.75 1.50 -0.99
N ILE A 94 -3.84 2.47 -0.95
CA ILE A 94 -4.10 3.76 -0.30
C ILE A 94 -4.47 4.77 -1.39
N LEU A 95 -5.69 5.29 -1.33
CA LEU A 95 -6.13 6.37 -2.21
C LEU A 95 -5.59 7.68 -1.68
N GLU A 96 -4.64 8.23 -2.40
CA GLU A 96 -3.95 9.47 -2.08
C GLU A 96 -4.35 10.59 -3.05
N LYS A 97 -4.12 11.82 -2.64
CA LYS A 97 -4.35 13.03 -3.46
C LYS A 97 -3.32 13.18 -4.57
N CYS A 98 -3.25 12.18 -5.44
CA CYS A 98 -2.26 12.11 -6.53
C CYS A 98 -2.75 11.22 -7.66
N ASN A 99 -1.93 11.09 -8.69
CA ASN A 99 -2.14 10.12 -9.75
C ASN A 99 -1.67 8.75 -9.29
N THR A 100 -2.53 7.75 -9.39
CA THR A 100 -2.24 6.35 -9.09
C THR A 100 -2.49 5.51 -10.34
N GLU A 101 -1.57 4.62 -10.66
CA GLU A 101 -1.69 3.65 -11.75
C GLU A 101 -1.77 2.24 -11.19
N ILE A 102 -2.81 1.50 -11.56
CA ILE A 102 -3.02 0.11 -11.17
C ILE A 102 -3.00 -0.75 -12.43
N THR A 103 -2.04 -1.66 -12.52
CA THR A 103 -1.97 -2.63 -13.61
C THR A 103 -2.20 -4.03 -13.07
N ILE A 104 -3.21 -4.71 -13.60
CA ILE A 104 -3.59 -6.07 -13.26
C ILE A 104 -3.15 -6.99 -14.40
N GLY A 105 -2.05 -7.70 -14.17
CA GLY A 105 -1.54 -8.73 -15.07
C GLY A 105 -2.02 -10.14 -14.66
N LYS A 106 -1.63 -11.16 -15.43
CA LYS A 106 -1.99 -12.55 -15.12
C LYS A 106 -1.44 -13.05 -13.81
N GLU A 107 -0.25 -12.63 -13.43
CA GLU A 107 0.48 -13.18 -12.27
C GLU A 107 0.64 -12.16 -11.14
N LYS A 108 0.51 -10.88 -11.44
CA LYS A 108 0.77 -9.83 -10.44
C LYS A 108 -0.08 -8.59 -10.67
N VAL A 109 -0.34 -7.91 -9.57
CA VAL A 109 -0.85 -6.54 -9.54
C VAL A 109 0.31 -5.60 -9.24
N THR A 110 0.41 -4.50 -9.98
CA THR A 110 1.34 -3.41 -9.70
C THR A 110 0.57 -2.13 -9.46
N ILE A 111 0.98 -1.38 -8.45
CA ILE A 111 0.39 -0.09 -8.09
C ILE A 111 1.52 0.92 -7.99
N TRP A 112 1.40 1.98 -8.75
CA TRP A 112 2.33 3.10 -8.78
C TRP A 112 1.59 4.39 -8.45
N GLY A 113 2.29 5.32 -7.79
CA GLY A 113 1.75 6.60 -7.36
C GLY A 113 1.43 6.63 -5.87
N GLY A 114 1.63 7.82 -5.29
CA GLY A 114 1.47 8.07 -3.86
C GLY A 114 2.65 7.63 -2.99
N VAL A 115 2.90 8.42 -1.95
CA VAL A 115 4.00 8.17 -1.01
C VAL A 115 3.68 7.02 -0.07
N GLU A 116 2.42 6.94 0.39
CA GLU A 116 1.97 5.88 1.29
C GLU A 116 1.89 4.54 0.57
N ASN A 117 1.40 4.49 -0.68
CA ASN A 117 1.41 3.28 -1.50
C ASN A 117 2.84 2.79 -1.73
N HIS A 118 3.77 3.69 -2.12
CA HIS A 118 5.16 3.32 -2.32
C HIS A 118 5.75 2.69 -1.04
N SER A 119 5.54 3.32 0.10
CA SER A 119 6.01 2.85 1.40
C SER A 119 5.36 1.51 1.79
N TYR A 120 4.05 1.36 1.59
CA TYR A 120 3.30 0.13 1.85
C TYR A 120 3.87 -1.05 1.05
N PHE A 121 4.06 -0.88 -0.26
CA PHE A 121 4.60 -1.94 -1.12
C PHE A 121 6.07 -2.24 -0.86
N ALA A 122 6.88 -1.23 -0.49
CA ALA A 122 8.26 -1.44 -0.08
C ALA A 122 8.34 -2.34 1.16
N GLU A 123 7.50 -2.11 2.16
CA GLU A 123 7.45 -2.95 3.37
C GLU A 123 6.89 -4.35 3.07
N CYS A 124 5.85 -4.47 2.25
CA CYS A 124 5.37 -5.78 1.79
C CYS A 124 6.50 -6.57 1.11
N ASN A 125 7.25 -5.95 0.21
CA ASN A 125 8.36 -6.59 -0.49
C ASN A 125 9.51 -6.99 0.46
N LYS A 126 9.76 -6.22 1.50
CA LYS A 126 10.73 -6.56 2.54
C LYS A 126 10.30 -7.79 3.33
N ILE A 127 9.03 -7.85 3.75
CA ILE A 127 8.44 -9.00 4.44
C ILE A 127 8.53 -10.25 3.55
N TYR A 128 8.10 -10.19 2.30
CA TYR A 128 8.18 -11.33 1.37
C TYR A 128 9.61 -11.81 1.13
N ARG A 129 10.59 -10.92 1.07
CA ARG A 129 12.00 -11.33 0.94
C ARG A 129 12.47 -12.10 2.16
N LEU A 130 12.12 -11.67 3.36
CA LEU A 130 12.46 -12.37 4.60
C LEU A 130 11.77 -13.74 4.68
N GLU A 131 10.49 -13.83 4.32
CA GLU A 131 9.77 -15.12 4.22
C GLU A 131 10.44 -16.08 3.22
N LYS A 132 10.84 -15.57 2.05
CA LYS A 132 11.55 -16.36 1.03
C LYS A 132 12.90 -16.87 1.55
N GLN A 133 13.63 -16.04 2.30
CA GLN A 133 14.89 -16.45 2.93
C GLN A 133 14.67 -17.54 3.98
N MET A 134 13.62 -17.45 4.82
CA MET A 134 13.27 -18.50 5.78
C MET A 134 12.96 -19.82 5.08
N LYS A 135 12.11 -19.82 4.06
CA LYS A 135 11.81 -21.01 3.26
C LYS A 135 13.05 -21.64 2.62
N ALA A 136 13.99 -20.81 2.15
CA ALA A 136 15.24 -21.32 1.58
C ALA A 136 16.14 -22.00 2.65
N ILE A 137 16.16 -21.47 3.88
CA ILE A 137 16.90 -22.07 5.00
C ILE A 137 16.24 -23.41 5.40
N GLU A 138 14.90 -23.44 5.52
CA GLU A 138 14.12 -24.66 5.80
C GLU A 138 14.37 -25.74 4.74
N ALA A 139 14.33 -25.37 3.46
CA ALA A 139 14.63 -26.31 2.36
C ALA A 139 16.06 -26.81 2.37
N SER A 140 17.03 -25.96 2.73
CA SER A 140 18.44 -26.38 2.88
C SER A 140 18.63 -27.36 4.03
N TYR A 141 17.97 -27.10 5.17
CA TYR A 141 17.99 -28.00 6.32
C TYR A 141 17.39 -29.38 5.95
N ALA A 142 16.21 -29.39 5.35
CA ALA A 142 15.53 -30.61 4.93
C ALA A 142 16.38 -31.43 3.94
N ARG A 143 17.03 -30.77 2.97
CA ARG A 143 17.92 -31.42 2.02
C ARG A 143 19.13 -32.05 2.69
N GLN A 144 19.85 -31.30 3.54
CA GLN A 144 21.03 -31.84 4.23
C GLN A 144 20.69 -33.00 5.17
N LEU A 145 19.50 -32.98 5.77
CA LEU A 145 18.99 -34.08 6.57
C LEU A 145 18.73 -35.31 5.71
N ALA A 146 18.05 -35.16 4.57
CA ALA A 146 17.74 -36.24 3.65
C ALA A 146 19.00 -36.88 3.04
N ASP A 147 20.00 -36.06 2.71
CA ASP A 147 21.26 -36.51 2.12
C ASP A 147 22.26 -37.00 3.20
N SER A 148 21.88 -37.05 4.47
CA SER A 148 22.74 -37.41 5.61
C SER A 148 24.03 -36.60 5.69
N THR A 149 24.02 -35.38 5.16
CA THR A 149 25.16 -34.43 5.16
C THR A 149 25.08 -33.42 6.31
N LEU A 150 23.97 -33.41 7.06
CA LEU A 150 23.77 -32.53 8.19
C LEU A 150 24.70 -32.95 9.34
N ASN A 151 25.60 -32.05 9.70
CA ASN A 151 26.46 -32.22 10.88
C ASN A 151 26.23 -31.10 11.90
N ALA A 152 26.68 -31.28 13.14
CA ALA A 152 26.45 -30.33 14.24
C ALA A 152 26.88 -28.88 13.92
N LYS A 153 27.91 -28.67 13.09
CA LYS A 153 28.38 -27.35 12.68
C LYS A 153 27.43 -26.71 11.65
N SER A 154 27.05 -27.46 10.62
CA SER A 154 26.12 -26.97 9.60
C SER A 154 24.72 -26.74 10.16
N GLU A 155 24.23 -27.62 11.04
CA GLU A 155 22.97 -27.46 11.73
C GLU A 155 22.95 -26.20 12.58
N LYS A 156 23.94 -25.98 13.44
CA LYS A 156 24.08 -24.78 14.27
C LYS A 156 24.09 -23.50 13.42
N ALA A 157 24.78 -23.52 12.27
CA ALA A 157 24.84 -22.39 11.36
C ALA A 157 23.48 -22.09 10.71
N LEU A 158 22.74 -23.11 10.25
CA LEU A 158 21.40 -22.96 9.66
C LEU A 158 20.39 -22.45 10.69
N LEU A 159 20.40 -23.01 11.91
CA LEU A 159 19.51 -22.55 12.99
C LEU A 159 19.81 -21.12 13.42
N ALA A 160 21.07 -20.73 13.50
CA ALA A 160 21.45 -19.34 13.78
C ALA A 160 20.94 -18.38 12.72
N LYS A 161 21.12 -18.72 11.43
CA LYS A 161 20.63 -17.93 10.31
C LYS A 161 19.09 -17.83 10.30
N TYR A 162 18.41 -18.94 10.56
CA TYR A 162 16.94 -18.97 10.68
C TYR A 162 16.46 -18.03 11.78
N ARG A 163 17.05 -18.11 12.97
CA ARG A 163 16.70 -17.27 14.12
C ARG A 163 16.86 -15.78 13.82
N VAL A 164 17.97 -15.37 13.21
CA VAL A 164 18.22 -13.96 12.85
C VAL A 164 17.20 -13.48 11.81
N THR A 165 16.92 -14.30 10.79
CA THR A 165 15.93 -13.95 9.76
C THR A 165 14.52 -13.85 10.33
N TYR A 166 14.16 -14.78 11.23
CA TYR A 166 12.88 -14.78 11.94
C TYR A 166 12.71 -13.55 12.83
N GLN A 167 13.72 -13.19 13.61
CA GLN A 167 13.69 -11.98 14.44
C GLN A 167 13.57 -10.71 13.59
N SER A 168 14.24 -10.67 12.44
CA SER A 168 14.14 -9.56 11.50
C SER A 168 12.73 -9.45 10.89
N LEU A 169 12.11 -10.58 10.54
CA LEU A 169 10.75 -10.66 10.05
C LEU A 169 9.75 -10.17 11.10
N GLN A 170 9.84 -10.72 12.31
CA GLN A 170 8.97 -10.35 13.42
C GLN A 170 9.08 -8.86 13.76
N LYS A 171 10.32 -8.35 13.88
CA LYS A 171 10.56 -6.92 14.11
C LYS A 171 9.98 -6.04 13.00
N THR A 172 10.18 -6.41 11.73
CA THR A 172 9.65 -5.66 10.59
C THR A 172 8.13 -5.58 10.63
N ILE A 173 7.43 -6.71 10.84
CA ILE A 173 5.96 -6.75 10.90
C ILE A 173 5.47 -5.92 12.09
N THR A 174 6.01 -6.13 13.29
CA THR A 174 5.57 -5.42 14.51
C THR A 174 5.79 -3.91 14.38
N GLN A 175 6.96 -3.47 13.93
CA GLN A 175 7.24 -2.04 13.76
C GLN A 175 6.27 -1.38 12.78
N ASN A 176 5.94 -2.02 11.68
CA ASN A 176 5.05 -1.48 10.67
C ASN A 176 3.59 -1.42 11.14
N ILE A 177 3.13 -2.43 11.88
CA ILE A 177 1.78 -2.42 12.49
C ILE A 177 1.66 -1.29 13.53
N CYS A 178 2.71 -1.06 14.33
CA CYS A 178 2.71 -0.04 15.37
C CYS A 178 2.83 1.40 14.83
N GLN A 179 3.22 1.60 13.56
CA GLN A 179 3.33 2.95 13.00
C GLN A 179 1.97 3.64 12.77
N GLY A 180 0.86 2.91 12.84
CA GLY A 180 -0.48 3.46 12.66
C GLY A 180 -0.77 3.96 11.25
N GLY A 181 -1.88 4.73 11.11
CA GLY A 181 -2.35 5.26 9.82
C GLY A 181 -2.80 4.17 8.84
N ASN A 182 -3.21 4.57 7.64
CA ASN A 182 -3.74 3.68 6.60
C ASN A 182 -2.77 2.54 6.25
N ARG A 183 -1.48 2.85 6.16
CA ARG A 183 -0.43 1.87 5.88
C ARG A 183 -0.34 0.80 6.96
N GLY A 184 -0.34 1.19 8.23
CA GLY A 184 -0.27 0.26 9.36
C GLY A 184 -1.47 -0.68 9.41
N ILE A 185 -2.68 -0.17 9.14
CA ILE A 185 -3.91 -0.94 9.10
C ILE A 185 -3.84 -2.00 7.98
N LEU A 186 -3.46 -1.61 6.76
CA LEU A 186 -3.32 -2.56 5.64
C LEU A 186 -2.26 -3.64 5.89
N LEU A 187 -1.13 -3.27 6.50
CA LEU A 187 -0.07 -4.23 6.84
C LEU A 187 -0.53 -5.18 7.94
N LYS A 188 -1.26 -4.67 8.94
CA LYS A 188 -1.85 -5.50 10.00
C LYS A 188 -2.80 -6.52 9.40
N GLU A 189 -3.78 -6.10 8.62
CA GLU A 189 -4.75 -7.00 8.00
C GLU A 189 -4.08 -8.08 7.15
N LYS A 190 -3.10 -7.68 6.33
CA LYS A 190 -2.39 -8.59 5.43
C LYS A 190 -1.49 -9.60 6.14
N PHE A 191 -0.87 -9.25 7.26
CA PHE A 191 0.18 -10.04 7.88
C PHE A 191 -0.13 -10.52 9.30
N ILE A 192 -1.26 -10.11 9.94
CA ILE A 192 -1.56 -10.50 11.32
C ILE A 192 -1.69 -12.01 11.48
N ASN A 193 -2.43 -12.67 10.58
CA ASN A 193 -2.62 -14.12 10.61
C ASN A 193 -1.32 -14.89 10.31
N ARG A 194 -0.33 -14.24 9.69
CA ARG A 194 0.98 -14.82 9.42
C ARG A 194 1.88 -14.78 10.64
N LEU A 195 1.75 -13.79 11.51
CA LEU A 195 2.44 -13.77 12.79
C LEU A 195 2.06 -14.97 13.63
N ASP A 196 0.77 -15.29 13.72
CA ASP A 196 0.28 -16.45 14.47
C ASP A 196 0.79 -17.77 13.88
N SER A 197 0.78 -17.91 12.55
CA SER A 197 1.31 -19.09 11.87
C SER A 197 2.84 -19.26 12.04
N ILE A 198 3.56 -18.14 12.17
CA ILE A 198 5.01 -18.14 12.41
C ILE A 198 5.32 -18.53 13.86
N HIS A 199 4.53 -18.08 14.83
CA HIS A 199 4.70 -18.47 16.23
C HIS A 199 4.43 -19.97 16.46
N LEU A 200 3.55 -20.59 15.65
CA LEU A 200 3.24 -22.01 15.74
C LEU A 200 4.29 -22.92 15.07
N ARG A 201 5.16 -22.37 14.21
CA ARG A 201 6.31 -23.12 13.68
C ARG A 201 7.36 -23.26 14.77
N LYS A 202 7.18 -24.26 15.61
CA LYS A 202 8.25 -24.68 16.53
C LYS A 202 9.51 -24.93 15.71
N LEU A 203 10.60 -24.25 16.05
CA LEU A 203 11.93 -24.67 15.62
C LEU A 203 12.03 -26.17 15.91
N PRO A 204 12.63 -26.98 15.02
CA PRO A 204 12.88 -28.38 15.36
C PRO A 204 13.50 -28.44 16.75
N PRO A 205 13.06 -29.37 17.62
CA PRO A 205 13.57 -29.47 18.97
C PRO A 205 15.09 -29.53 18.87
N THR A 206 15.76 -28.65 19.60
CA THR A 206 17.21 -28.81 19.81
C THR A 206 17.41 -30.13 20.50
N PRO A 207 18.25 -31.02 19.95
CA PRO A 207 18.61 -32.29 20.62
C PRO A 207 19.20 -32.06 21.99
#